data_2e454ac94fa633def1ed2cdbf1257a7d
#
_entry.id   2e454ac94fa633def1ed2cdbf1257a7d
#
_cell.length_a   1.000
_cell.length_b   1.000
_cell.length_c   1.000
_cell.angle_alpha   90.00
_cell.angle_beta   90.00
_cell.angle_gamma   90.00
#
_symmetry.space_group_name_H-M   'P 1'
#
loop_
_entity.id
_entity.type
_entity.pdbx_description
1 polymer ?
#
loop_
_entity_poly.entity_id
_entity_poly.type
_entity_poly.pdbx_seq_one_letter_code
_entity_poly.pdbx_strand_id
1 'polypeptide(L)'
;MKRKKLYMAILLFAGILTSCKVGKSYVRPDLHLPDSLAQHQDSVSFGDQDWKDIYADSTLCSLIDRALEHNKDMLIAAARVKEMAAQKRISTAALLPDIKGKVTAERELENHGGDAFKKADTFEAQFLVSWELDLWGNLRWARSASIAEYLQSIEAQRALRMTIVAEVAQAYYELVALDTELDIVKQTLKAREEGVRLARIRFAGGLTSETSYRQAQVELARTATLVPDLERKISLKENDIAFLAGEYPNRIARSRLLQEFNFPETLPVGLPSTLLERRPDIRQAEQKLIAANAKVGVAYTNMFPRLALTGGFGTESTSLSELLKSPYAVMEGALLTPIFGWGKNRAALKAKKAAFEGVYKR
;
A
#
# COMPACT_ATOMS: atom_id res chain seq x y z
N MET A 1 -31.99 -46.07 19.01
CA MET A 1 -32.43 -45.02 18.05
C MET A 1 -31.75 -43.68 18.26
N LYS A 2 -31.58 -43.14 19.48
CA LYS A 2 -30.96 -41.81 19.72
C LYS A 2 -29.52 -41.66 19.21
N ARG A 3 -28.64 -42.68 19.38
CA ARG A 3 -27.21 -42.66 18.88
C ARG A 3 -27.12 -42.62 17.36
N LYS A 4 -27.96 -43.32 16.61
CA LYS A 4 -27.94 -43.31 15.13
C LYS A 4 -28.38 -41.92 14.59
N LYS A 5 -29.36 -41.28 15.22
CA LYS A 5 -29.78 -39.90 14.87
C LYS A 5 -28.65 -38.87 15.17
N LEU A 6 -27.87 -39.06 16.27
CA LEU A 6 -26.72 -38.22 16.60
C LEU A 6 -25.58 -38.38 15.59
N TYR A 7 -25.25 -39.61 15.20
CA TYR A 7 -24.21 -39.86 14.16
C TYR A 7 -24.63 -39.33 12.80
N MET A 8 -25.91 -39.43 12.44
CA MET A 8 -26.45 -38.89 11.19
C MET A 8 -26.42 -37.35 11.19
N ALA A 9 -26.71 -36.70 12.34
CA ALA A 9 -26.58 -35.26 12.49
C ALA A 9 -25.11 -34.79 12.42
N ILE A 10 -24.17 -35.53 13.03
CA ILE A 10 -22.73 -35.25 12.98
C ILE A 10 -22.20 -35.45 11.55
N LEU A 11 -22.62 -36.48 10.82
CA LEU A 11 -22.24 -36.72 9.43
C LEU A 11 -22.81 -35.64 8.49
N LEU A 12 -24.04 -35.20 8.71
CA LEU A 12 -24.67 -34.10 7.99
C LEU A 12 -23.94 -32.78 8.27
N PHE A 13 -23.57 -32.53 9.53
CA PHE A 13 -22.80 -31.37 9.94
C PHE A 13 -21.37 -31.37 9.39
N ALA A 14 -20.70 -32.53 9.36
CA ALA A 14 -19.39 -32.69 8.74
C ALA A 14 -19.43 -32.48 7.21
N GLY A 15 -20.52 -32.90 6.54
CA GLY A 15 -20.75 -32.65 5.11
C GLY A 15 -20.93 -31.15 4.78
N ILE A 16 -21.50 -30.36 5.71
CA ILE A 16 -21.63 -28.91 5.57
C ILE A 16 -20.28 -28.20 5.66
N LEU A 17 -19.33 -28.74 6.41
CA LEU A 17 -17.99 -28.17 6.57
C LEU A 17 -17.11 -28.29 5.30
N THR A 18 -17.43 -29.20 4.37
CA THR A 18 -16.77 -29.31 3.05
C THR A 18 -17.44 -28.45 1.97
N SER A 19 -18.19 -27.44 2.37
CA SER A 19 -18.92 -26.54 1.46
C SER A 19 -18.00 -25.95 0.38
N CYS A 20 -18.35 -26.20 -0.90
CA CYS A 20 -17.61 -25.71 -2.06
C CYS A 20 -17.69 -24.18 -2.14
N LYS A 21 -16.54 -23.53 -2.34
CA LYS A 21 -16.48 -22.10 -2.67
C LYS A 21 -16.99 -21.91 -4.10
N VAL A 22 -18.20 -21.39 -4.26
CA VAL A 22 -18.83 -21.21 -5.57
C VAL A 22 -18.24 -19.98 -6.28
N GLY A 23 -17.83 -20.14 -7.54
CA GLY A 23 -17.24 -19.08 -8.35
C GLY A 23 -15.95 -19.54 -9.03
N LYS A 24 -15.37 -18.69 -9.87
CA LYS A 24 -14.11 -18.96 -10.57
C LYS A 24 -12.95 -18.42 -9.76
N SER A 25 -12.03 -19.30 -9.37
CA SER A 25 -10.75 -18.89 -8.77
C SER A 25 -9.90 -18.14 -9.77
N TYR A 26 -9.06 -17.24 -9.26
CA TYR A 26 -8.07 -16.56 -10.07
C TYR A 26 -7.10 -17.58 -10.68
N VAL A 27 -6.81 -17.38 -11.96
CA VAL A 27 -5.75 -18.09 -12.68
C VAL A 27 -4.86 -17.00 -13.26
N ARG A 28 -3.54 -17.12 -13.03
CA ARG A 28 -2.57 -16.18 -13.60
C ARG A 28 -2.66 -16.24 -15.12
N PRO A 29 -2.82 -15.08 -15.79
CA PRO A 29 -2.81 -15.05 -17.25
C PRO A 29 -1.44 -15.47 -17.80
N ASP A 30 -1.45 -16.15 -18.92
CA ASP A 30 -0.24 -16.43 -19.68
C ASP A 30 0.23 -15.14 -20.35
N LEU A 31 1.40 -14.67 -19.93
CA LEU A 31 2.04 -13.50 -20.51
C LEU A 31 3.06 -13.97 -21.53
N HIS A 32 2.83 -13.73 -22.81
CA HIS A 32 3.78 -13.99 -23.87
C HIS A 32 4.99 -13.05 -23.73
N LEU A 33 5.91 -13.42 -22.85
CA LEU A 33 7.14 -12.66 -22.64
C LEU A 33 8.15 -12.99 -23.74
N PRO A 34 8.99 -12.04 -24.15
CA PRO A 34 10.12 -12.34 -25.00
C PRO A 34 11.12 -13.24 -24.26
N ASP A 35 11.81 -14.09 -25.01
CA ASP A 35 12.80 -15.00 -24.43
C ASP A 35 14.01 -14.26 -23.83
N SER A 36 14.32 -13.06 -24.32
CA SER A 36 15.40 -12.19 -23.80
C SER A 36 15.03 -10.71 -23.91
N LEU A 37 15.54 -9.88 -23.00
CA LEU A 37 15.40 -8.41 -23.02
C LEU A 37 16.60 -7.69 -23.64
N ALA A 38 17.73 -8.38 -23.83
CA ALA A 38 18.96 -7.83 -24.39
C ALA A 38 19.68 -8.92 -25.19
N GLN A 39 20.73 -8.53 -25.97
CA GLN A 39 21.54 -9.46 -26.76
C GLN A 39 22.31 -10.48 -25.91
N HIS A 40 22.48 -10.26 -24.62
CA HIS A 40 23.15 -11.16 -23.69
C HIS A 40 22.12 -11.74 -22.69
N GLN A 41 22.11 -13.08 -22.60
CA GLN A 41 21.35 -13.81 -21.61
C GLN A 41 22.23 -14.02 -20.36
N ASP A 42 22.18 -13.03 -19.45
CA ASP A 42 22.80 -13.22 -18.13
C ASP A 42 21.81 -13.95 -17.21
N SER A 43 22.27 -15.00 -16.56
CA SER A 43 21.50 -15.71 -15.53
C SER A 43 21.42 -14.92 -14.22
N VAL A 44 22.31 -13.95 -14.04
CA VAL A 44 22.40 -13.06 -12.87
C VAL A 44 21.83 -11.71 -13.25
N SER A 45 20.99 -11.12 -12.39
CA SER A 45 20.45 -9.79 -12.58
C SER A 45 21.11 -8.82 -11.61
N PHE A 46 21.38 -7.59 -12.08
CA PHE A 46 21.76 -6.48 -11.21
C PHE A 46 20.77 -6.25 -10.05
N GLY A 47 19.47 -6.54 -10.29
CA GLY A 47 18.45 -6.50 -9.27
C GLY A 47 18.57 -7.55 -8.14
N ASP A 48 19.55 -8.46 -8.20
CA ASP A 48 19.86 -9.40 -7.11
C ASP A 48 20.78 -8.80 -6.04
N GLN A 49 21.46 -7.70 -6.36
CA GLN A 49 22.38 -7.03 -5.45
C GLN A 49 21.62 -6.16 -4.45
N ASP A 50 22.14 -6.10 -3.22
CA ASP A 50 21.64 -5.11 -2.26
C ASP A 50 22.08 -3.70 -2.73
N TRP A 51 21.20 -2.72 -2.57
CA TRP A 51 21.51 -1.33 -2.92
C TRP A 51 22.73 -0.79 -2.15
N LYS A 52 23.04 -1.33 -0.96
CA LYS A 52 24.24 -0.99 -0.19
C LYS A 52 25.53 -1.43 -0.88
N ASP A 53 25.48 -2.52 -1.62
CA ASP A 53 26.63 -3.00 -2.42
C ASP A 53 26.77 -2.20 -3.72
N ILE A 54 25.64 -1.73 -4.27
CA ILE A 54 25.61 -0.90 -5.48
C ILE A 54 26.16 0.50 -5.19
N TYR A 55 25.69 1.13 -4.11
CA TYR A 55 26.13 2.46 -3.70
C TYR A 55 27.25 2.35 -2.65
N ALA A 56 28.46 2.09 -3.07
CA ALA A 56 29.64 1.92 -2.20
C ALA A 56 30.10 3.24 -1.51
N ASP A 57 29.17 4.12 -1.14
CA ASP A 57 29.39 5.41 -0.48
C ASP A 57 28.68 5.41 0.89
N SER A 58 29.45 5.45 1.97
CA SER A 58 28.94 5.40 3.34
C SER A 58 28.03 6.58 3.69
N THR A 59 28.30 7.77 3.12
CA THR A 59 27.48 8.98 3.35
C THR A 59 26.13 8.82 2.66
N LEU A 60 26.12 8.39 1.39
CA LEU A 60 24.90 8.11 0.66
C LEU A 60 24.10 7.00 1.34
N CYS A 61 24.75 5.90 1.74
CA CYS A 61 24.06 4.81 2.45
C CYS A 61 23.40 5.29 3.74
N SER A 62 24.09 6.14 4.51
CA SER A 62 23.51 6.75 5.73
C SER A 62 22.31 7.65 5.43
N LEU A 63 22.35 8.44 4.35
CA LEU A 63 21.21 9.26 3.91
C LEU A 63 20.02 8.41 3.52
N ILE A 64 20.25 7.34 2.78
CA ILE A 64 19.20 6.40 2.38
C ILE A 64 18.59 5.70 3.61
N ASP A 65 19.41 5.20 4.54
CA ASP A 65 18.91 4.57 5.77
C ASP A 65 18.03 5.54 6.57
N ARG A 66 18.44 6.81 6.74
CA ARG A 66 17.63 7.85 7.39
C ARG A 66 16.32 8.12 6.64
N ALA A 67 16.37 8.22 5.32
CA ALA A 67 15.18 8.40 4.51
C ALA A 67 14.20 7.23 4.68
N LEU A 68 14.68 5.99 4.64
CA LEU A 68 13.85 4.81 4.83
C LEU A 68 13.19 4.74 6.22
N GLU A 69 13.82 5.33 7.23
CA GLU A 69 13.30 5.35 8.61
C GLU A 69 12.34 6.51 8.88
N HIS A 70 12.64 7.71 8.34
CA HIS A 70 11.97 8.95 8.74
C HIS A 70 11.11 9.58 7.65
N ASN A 71 11.22 9.14 6.39
CA ASN A 71 10.41 9.63 5.29
C ASN A 71 8.93 9.45 5.59
N LYS A 72 8.14 10.52 5.41
CA LYS A 72 6.71 10.52 5.77
C LYS A 72 5.88 9.55 4.93
N ASP A 73 6.20 9.39 3.66
CA ASP A 73 5.50 8.45 2.77
C ASP A 73 5.78 6.99 3.18
N MET A 74 7.01 6.68 3.62
CA MET A 74 7.34 5.37 4.19
C MET A 74 6.54 5.07 5.46
N LEU A 75 6.39 6.06 6.36
CA LEU A 75 5.60 5.92 7.58
C LEU A 75 4.11 5.75 7.27
N ILE A 76 3.58 6.49 6.29
CA ILE A 76 2.19 6.35 5.79
C ILE A 76 1.98 4.95 5.19
N ALA A 77 2.91 4.48 4.35
CA ALA A 77 2.84 3.14 3.76
C ALA A 77 2.87 2.04 4.84
N ALA A 78 3.71 2.19 5.88
CA ALA A 78 3.75 1.26 7.01
C ALA A 78 2.44 1.25 7.81
N ALA A 79 1.82 2.42 8.03
CA ALA A 79 0.51 2.53 8.67
C ALA A 79 -0.58 1.85 7.81
N ARG A 80 -0.53 2.01 6.49
CA ARG A 80 -1.44 1.36 5.56
C ARG A 80 -1.35 -0.17 5.59
N VAL A 81 -0.14 -0.72 5.69
CA VAL A 81 0.06 -2.18 5.86
C VAL A 81 -0.59 -2.67 7.16
N LYS A 82 -0.44 -1.92 8.27
CA LYS A 82 -1.07 -2.26 9.55
C LYS A 82 -2.61 -2.20 9.46
N GLU A 83 -3.15 -1.19 8.79
CA GLU A 83 -4.60 -1.06 8.52
C GLU A 83 -5.13 -2.26 7.74
N MET A 84 -4.47 -2.64 6.64
CA MET A 84 -4.88 -3.77 5.82
C MET A 84 -4.73 -5.11 6.57
N ALA A 85 -3.73 -5.24 7.44
CA ALA A 85 -3.59 -6.41 8.32
C ALA A 85 -4.77 -6.53 9.32
N ALA A 86 -5.24 -5.42 9.86
CA ALA A 86 -6.42 -5.38 10.73
C ALA A 86 -7.70 -5.73 9.94
N GLN A 87 -7.87 -5.17 8.74
CA GLN A 87 -9.01 -5.47 7.86
C GLN A 87 -9.08 -6.95 7.47
N LYS A 88 -7.92 -7.57 7.19
CA LYS A 88 -7.80 -9.03 6.97
C LYS A 88 -8.27 -9.82 8.20
N ARG A 89 -7.93 -9.38 9.43
CA ARG A 89 -8.39 -10.02 10.68
C ARG A 89 -9.91 -9.91 10.83
N ILE A 90 -10.50 -8.74 10.57
CA ILE A 90 -11.95 -8.52 10.59
C ILE A 90 -12.64 -9.50 9.64
N SER A 91 -12.20 -9.59 8.38
CA SER A 91 -12.77 -10.51 7.39
C SER A 91 -12.59 -11.99 7.76
N THR A 92 -11.55 -12.32 8.53
CA THR A 92 -11.33 -13.67 9.03
C THR A 92 -12.25 -13.98 10.22
N ALA A 93 -12.43 -13.01 11.12
CA ALA A 93 -13.32 -13.14 12.27
C ALA A 93 -14.79 -13.30 11.85
N ALA A 94 -15.19 -12.70 10.73
CA ALA A 94 -16.54 -12.85 10.17
C ALA A 94 -16.93 -14.32 9.81
N LEU A 95 -15.97 -15.23 9.73
CA LEU A 95 -16.21 -16.66 9.55
C LEU A 95 -16.59 -17.38 10.86
N LEU A 96 -16.35 -16.76 11.99
CA LEU A 96 -16.60 -17.31 13.31
C LEU A 96 -17.96 -16.83 13.85
N PRO A 97 -18.57 -17.57 14.79
CA PRO A 97 -19.73 -17.08 15.51
C PRO A 97 -19.43 -15.78 16.26
N ASP A 98 -20.37 -14.83 16.23
CA ASP A 98 -20.35 -13.62 17.03
C ASP A 98 -21.14 -13.84 18.31
N ILE A 99 -20.52 -13.53 19.46
CA ILE A 99 -21.12 -13.72 20.80
C ILE A 99 -21.28 -12.36 21.44
N LYS A 100 -22.51 -12.02 21.83
CA LYS A 100 -22.88 -10.76 22.48
C LYS A 100 -23.57 -11.01 23.82
N GLY A 101 -23.23 -10.22 24.83
CA GLY A 101 -24.02 -10.07 26.02
C GLY A 101 -25.00 -8.90 25.84
N LYS A 102 -26.28 -9.10 26.20
CA LYS A 102 -27.31 -8.06 26.18
C LYS A 102 -28.00 -8.05 27.53
N VAL A 103 -28.15 -6.89 28.11
CA VAL A 103 -28.99 -6.65 29.29
C VAL A 103 -29.97 -5.56 28.92
N THR A 104 -31.25 -5.83 29.11
CA THR A 104 -32.33 -4.90 28.78
C THR A 104 -33.22 -4.72 29.99
N ALA A 105 -33.62 -3.50 30.25
CA ALA A 105 -34.72 -3.15 31.14
C ALA A 105 -35.68 -2.28 30.34
N GLU A 106 -36.87 -2.77 30.10
CA GLU A 106 -37.84 -2.12 29.25
C GLU A 106 -39.14 -1.91 30.06
N ARG A 107 -39.72 -0.75 29.88
CA ARG A 107 -41.08 -0.46 30.39
C ARG A 107 -41.95 -0.07 29.22
N GLU A 108 -42.93 -0.91 28.93
CA GLU A 108 -43.88 -0.69 27.87
C GLU A 108 -45.18 -0.11 28.47
N LEU A 109 -45.77 0.87 27.81
CA LEU A 109 -47.06 1.47 28.12
C LEU A 109 -47.94 1.26 26.91
N GLU A 110 -48.84 0.27 27.01
CA GLU A 110 -49.73 -0.09 25.93
C GLU A 110 -51.16 0.35 26.20
N ASN A 111 -51.83 0.91 25.19
CA ASN A 111 -53.27 1.15 25.19
C ASN A 111 -53.87 0.61 23.88
N HIS A 112 -54.51 -0.53 23.96
CA HIS A 112 -55.21 -1.18 22.84
C HIS A 112 -56.68 -0.76 22.70
N GLY A 113 -56.96 0.53 22.85
CA GLY A 113 -58.31 1.09 22.71
C GLY A 113 -59.18 1.01 23.99
N GLY A 114 -58.53 0.87 25.16
CA GLY A 114 -59.17 0.97 26.48
C GLY A 114 -58.87 2.29 27.18
N ASP A 115 -59.56 2.59 28.24
CA ASP A 115 -59.47 3.85 29.00
C ASP A 115 -58.19 3.98 29.84
N ALA A 116 -57.40 2.93 29.98
CA ALA A 116 -56.16 2.94 30.81
C ALA A 116 -54.98 2.28 30.10
N PHE A 117 -53.80 2.89 30.27
CA PHE A 117 -52.53 2.28 29.85
C PHE A 117 -52.19 1.10 30.75
N LYS A 118 -51.86 -0.04 30.14
CA LYS A 118 -51.26 -1.18 30.81
C LYS A 118 -49.74 -0.98 30.84
N LYS A 119 -49.17 -1.20 31.99
CA LYS A 119 -47.72 -1.16 32.18
C LYS A 119 -47.18 -2.59 32.17
N ALA A 120 -46.19 -2.85 31.34
CA ALA A 120 -45.44 -4.09 31.34
C ALA A 120 -43.97 -3.74 31.54
N ASP A 121 -43.36 -4.28 32.60
CA ASP A 121 -41.93 -4.17 32.82
C ASP A 121 -41.30 -5.49 32.36
N THR A 122 -40.19 -5.41 31.60
CA THR A 122 -39.40 -6.57 31.17
C THR A 122 -37.93 -6.33 31.48
N PHE A 123 -37.38 -7.26 32.24
CA PHE A 123 -35.95 -7.31 32.54
C PHE A 123 -35.37 -8.56 31.87
N GLU A 124 -34.32 -8.38 31.07
CA GLU A 124 -33.69 -9.45 30.32
C GLU A 124 -32.19 -9.38 30.45
N ALA A 125 -31.52 -10.52 30.65
CA ALA A 125 -30.11 -10.68 30.57
C ALA A 125 -29.79 -11.93 29.75
N GLN A 126 -29.13 -11.78 28.60
CA GLN A 126 -28.91 -12.88 27.67
C GLN A 126 -27.54 -12.86 27.02
N PHE A 127 -27.05 -14.03 26.67
CA PHE A 127 -25.98 -14.24 25.72
C PHE A 127 -26.58 -14.64 24.37
N LEU A 128 -26.21 -13.89 23.32
CA LEU A 128 -26.62 -14.12 21.95
C LEU A 128 -25.45 -14.64 21.17
N VAL A 129 -25.63 -15.74 20.43
CA VAL A 129 -24.66 -16.28 19.49
C VAL A 129 -25.28 -16.17 18.10
N SER A 130 -24.62 -15.44 17.20
CA SER A 130 -25.05 -15.36 15.79
C SER A 130 -23.95 -15.86 14.87
N TRP A 131 -24.29 -16.71 13.91
CA TRP A 131 -23.34 -17.27 12.97
C TRP A 131 -23.95 -17.40 11.58
N GLU A 132 -23.31 -16.76 10.58
CA GLU A 132 -23.64 -16.95 9.18
C GLU A 132 -22.86 -18.16 8.65
N LEU A 133 -23.57 -19.20 8.24
CA LEU A 133 -22.96 -20.38 7.63
C LEU A 133 -22.59 -20.05 6.18
N ASP A 134 -21.29 -20.07 5.90
CA ASP A 134 -20.75 -19.72 4.57
C ASP A 134 -20.89 -20.85 3.56
N LEU A 135 -22.12 -21.25 3.24
CA LEU A 135 -22.43 -22.38 2.35
C LEU A 135 -21.86 -22.17 0.94
N TRP A 136 -21.94 -20.95 0.43
CA TRP A 136 -21.56 -20.62 -0.95
C TRP A 136 -20.17 -19.98 -1.06
N GLY A 137 -19.51 -19.77 0.06
CA GLY A 137 -18.17 -19.18 0.11
C GLY A 137 -18.16 -17.65 0.02
N ASN A 138 -19.23 -16.96 0.38
CA ASN A 138 -19.29 -15.49 0.38
C ASN A 138 -18.25 -14.89 1.31
N LEU A 139 -18.23 -15.33 2.57
CA LEU A 139 -17.29 -14.87 3.58
C LEU A 139 -15.85 -15.29 3.24
N ARG A 140 -15.66 -16.49 2.69
CA ARG A 140 -14.34 -16.96 2.20
C ARG A 140 -13.86 -16.14 1.00
N TRP A 141 -14.76 -15.69 0.12
CA TRP A 141 -14.39 -14.76 -0.97
C TRP A 141 -14.02 -13.38 -0.42
N ALA A 142 -14.79 -12.85 0.53
CA ALA A 142 -14.48 -11.58 1.20
C ALA A 142 -13.11 -11.63 1.91
N ARG A 143 -12.83 -12.73 2.64
CA ARG A 143 -11.52 -12.97 3.25
C ARG A 143 -10.41 -13.06 2.20
N SER A 144 -10.64 -13.74 1.07
CA SER A 144 -9.65 -13.83 -0.02
C SER A 144 -9.35 -12.44 -0.61
N ALA A 145 -10.36 -11.59 -0.78
CA ALA A 145 -10.18 -10.21 -1.22
C ALA A 145 -9.29 -9.42 -0.24
N SER A 146 -9.61 -9.49 1.06
CA SER A 146 -8.84 -8.79 2.11
C SER A 146 -7.41 -9.30 2.26
N ILE A 147 -7.16 -10.59 2.05
CA ILE A 147 -5.80 -11.14 2.03
C ILE A 147 -5.02 -10.56 0.86
N ALA A 148 -5.61 -10.53 -0.34
CA ALA A 148 -4.95 -9.97 -1.52
C ALA A 148 -4.71 -8.46 -1.38
N GLU A 149 -5.64 -7.69 -0.81
CA GLU A 149 -5.47 -6.26 -0.51
C GLU A 149 -4.35 -6.02 0.52
N TYR A 150 -4.23 -6.88 1.53
CA TYR A 150 -3.11 -6.83 2.47
C TYR A 150 -1.77 -7.12 1.79
N LEU A 151 -1.68 -8.15 0.96
CA LEU A 151 -0.46 -8.46 0.19
C LEU A 151 -0.13 -7.35 -0.80
N GLN A 152 -1.14 -6.78 -1.47
CA GLN A 152 -0.98 -5.60 -2.33
C GLN A 152 -0.35 -4.43 -1.58
N SER A 153 -0.75 -4.17 -0.34
CA SER A 153 -0.19 -3.07 0.47
C SER A 153 1.27 -3.31 0.86
N ILE A 154 1.67 -4.57 1.09
CA ILE A 154 3.07 -4.94 1.33
C ILE A 154 3.92 -4.67 0.08
N GLU A 155 3.46 -5.09 -1.09
CA GLU A 155 4.21 -4.88 -2.33
C GLU A 155 4.26 -3.39 -2.71
N ALA A 156 3.19 -2.62 -2.43
CA ALA A 156 3.20 -1.16 -2.57
C ALA A 156 4.26 -0.49 -1.68
N GLN A 157 4.40 -0.93 -0.43
CA GLN A 157 5.45 -0.44 0.48
C GLN A 157 6.85 -0.79 -0.03
N ARG A 158 7.04 -1.99 -0.59
CA ARG A 158 8.31 -2.40 -1.20
C ARG A 158 8.65 -1.57 -2.42
N ALA A 159 7.68 -1.29 -3.29
CA ALA A 159 7.87 -0.42 -4.45
C ALA A 159 8.27 0.98 -4.02
N LEU A 160 7.57 1.56 -3.04
CA LEU A 160 7.90 2.87 -2.49
C LEU A 160 9.32 2.90 -1.92
N ARG A 161 9.73 1.85 -1.18
CA ARG A 161 11.10 1.74 -0.67
C ARG A 161 12.15 1.86 -1.78
N MET A 162 11.94 1.15 -2.90
CA MET A 162 12.85 1.23 -4.05
C MET A 162 12.87 2.64 -4.65
N THR A 163 11.71 3.28 -4.76
CA THR A 163 11.60 4.66 -5.26
C THR A 163 12.37 5.63 -4.38
N ILE A 164 12.18 5.58 -3.06
CA ILE A 164 12.90 6.47 -2.11
C ILE A 164 14.41 6.26 -2.20
N VAL A 165 14.88 5.00 -2.27
CA VAL A 165 16.32 4.70 -2.44
C VAL A 165 16.87 5.36 -3.71
N ALA A 166 16.15 5.23 -4.84
CA ALA A 166 16.56 5.81 -6.11
C ALA A 166 16.52 7.34 -6.10
N GLU A 167 15.49 7.95 -5.54
CA GLU A 167 15.34 9.42 -5.45
C GLU A 167 16.44 10.05 -4.59
N VAL A 168 16.76 9.46 -3.42
CA VAL A 168 17.83 9.94 -2.56
C VAL A 168 19.19 9.80 -3.25
N ALA A 169 19.45 8.67 -3.91
CA ALA A 169 20.68 8.46 -4.65
C ALA A 169 20.81 9.45 -5.80
N GLN A 170 19.77 9.65 -6.59
CA GLN A 170 19.76 10.62 -7.69
C GLN A 170 20.01 12.04 -7.17
N ALA A 171 19.30 12.47 -6.14
CA ALA A 171 19.44 13.79 -5.57
C ALA A 171 20.86 14.04 -5.02
N TYR A 172 21.46 13.02 -4.39
CA TYR A 172 22.83 13.07 -3.90
C TYR A 172 23.87 13.22 -5.02
N TYR A 173 23.78 12.41 -6.09
CA TYR A 173 24.69 12.52 -7.22
C TYR A 173 24.53 13.85 -7.97
N GLU A 174 23.30 14.36 -8.11
CA GLU A 174 23.04 15.69 -8.66
C GLU A 174 23.68 16.78 -7.79
N LEU A 175 23.64 16.65 -6.47
CA LEU A 175 24.28 17.57 -5.53
C LEU A 175 25.81 17.57 -5.71
N VAL A 176 26.43 16.39 -5.80
CA VAL A 176 27.88 16.25 -6.04
C VAL A 176 28.29 16.83 -7.40
N ALA A 177 27.44 16.66 -8.42
CA ALA A 177 27.68 17.25 -9.74
C ALA A 177 27.62 18.79 -9.70
N LEU A 178 26.65 19.37 -8.97
CA LEU A 178 26.56 20.82 -8.79
C LEU A 178 27.76 21.40 -8.02
N ASP A 179 28.27 20.71 -6.99
CA ASP A 179 29.49 21.11 -6.29
C ASP A 179 30.70 21.10 -7.24
N THR A 180 30.80 20.08 -8.08
CA THR A 180 31.88 19.98 -9.08
C THR A 180 31.81 21.12 -10.12
N GLU A 181 30.58 21.40 -10.60
CA GLU A 181 30.32 22.52 -11.52
C GLU A 181 30.69 23.85 -10.88
N LEU A 182 30.30 24.07 -9.62
CA LEU A 182 30.67 25.29 -8.88
C LEU A 182 32.17 25.47 -8.74
N ASP A 183 32.94 24.40 -8.47
CA ASP A 183 34.39 24.46 -8.39
C ASP A 183 35.00 24.82 -9.74
N ILE A 184 34.55 24.22 -10.84
CA ILE A 184 35.00 24.55 -12.20
C ILE A 184 34.70 26.01 -12.53
N VAL A 185 33.50 26.51 -12.20
CA VAL A 185 33.15 27.92 -12.43
C VAL A 185 34.00 28.86 -11.60
N LYS A 186 34.31 28.55 -10.33
CA LYS A 186 35.19 29.33 -9.47
C LYS A 186 36.64 29.37 -10.01
N GLN A 187 37.15 28.26 -10.51
CA GLN A 187 38.45 28.21 -11.17
C GLN A 187 38.48 29.04 -12.47
N THR A 188 37.39 28.92 -13.26
CA THR A 188 37.23 29.70 -14.50
C THR A 188 37.13 31.19 -14.19
N LEU A 189 36.43 31.61 -13.12
CA LEU A 189 36.33 33.00 -12.69
C LEU A 189 37.72 33.58 -12.39
N LYS A 190 38.58 32.86 -11.63
CA LYS A 190 39.97 33.28 -11.37
C LYS A 190 40.78 33.45 -12.66
N ALA A 191 40.62 32.54 -13.61
CA ALA A 191 41.33 32.67 -14.91
C ALA A 191 40.80 33.86 -15.72
N ARG A 192 39.49 34.17 -15.67
CA ARG A 192 38.91 35.37 -16.30
C ARG A 192 39.38 36.67 -15.63
N GLU A 193 39.48 36.71 -14.31
CA GLU A 193 40.05 37.87 -13.58
C GLU A 193 41.44 38.18 -14.04
N GLU A 194 42.30 37.17 -14.15
CA GLU A 194 43.68 37.34 -14.67
C GLU A 194 43.69 37.76 -16.16
N GLY A 195 42.76 37.20 -16.94
CA GLY A 195 42.58 37.63 -18.35
C GLY A 195 42.22 39.11 -18.47
N VAL A 196 41.33 39.62 -17.64
CA VAL A 196 40.95 41.06 -17.58
C VAL A 196 42.16 41.89 -17.15
N ARG A 197 42.94 41.44 -16.14
CA ARG A 197 44.15 42.12 -15.69
C ARG A 197 45.16 42.27 -16.84
N LEU A 198 45.43 41.21 -17.58
CA LEU A 198 46.34 41.24 -18.73
C LEU A 198 45.82 42.10 -19.89
N ALA A 199 44.52 42.02 -20.21
CA ALA A 199 43.90 42.84 -21.25
C ALA A 199 44.00 44.34 -20.91
N ARG A 200 43.80 44.71 -19.63
CA ARG A 200 43.96 46.09 -19.13
C ARG A 200 45.38 46.59 -19.32
N ILE A 201 46.44 45.81 -18.97
CA ILE A 201 47.81 46.20 -19.12
C ILE A 201 48.16 46.42 -20.59
N ARG A 202 47.76 45.52 -21.48
CA ARG A 202 47.97 45.62 -22.93
C ARG A 202 47.28 46.86 -23.53
N PHE A 203 46.05 47.13 -23.12
CA PHE A 203 45.32 48.34 -23.54
C PHE A 203 46.02 49.59 -23.08
N ALA A 204 46.39 49.69 -21.79
CA ALA A 204 47.12 50.84 -21.25
C ALA A 204 48.48 51.05 -21.90
N GLY A 205 49.15 50.00 -22.35
CA GLY A 205 50.39 50.04 -23.13
C GLY A 205 50.22 50.32 -24.63
N GLY A 206 48.96 50.54 -25.12
CA GLY A 206 48.67 50.78 -26.53
C GLY A 206 48.81 49.53 -27.45
N LEU A 207 48.91 48.33 -26.88
CA LEU A 207 49.13 47.08 -27.62
C LEU A 207 47.85 46.42 -28.12
N THR A 208 46.66 46.81 -27.59
CA THR A 208 45.36 46.26 -27.99
C THR A 208 44.29 47.35 -27.95
N SER A 209 43.14 47.07 -28.64
CA SER A 209 42.01 47.99 -28.63
C SER A 209 41.20 47.94 -27.30
N GLU A 210 40.49 49.01 -26.98
CA GLU A 210 39.60 49.06 -25.84
C GLU A 210 38.52 47.97 -25.94
N THR A 211 38.07 47.62 -27.16
CA THR A 211 37.08 46.57 -27.40
C THR A 211 37.50 45.23 -26.78
N SER A 212 38.77 44.82 -26.98
CA SER A 212 39.30 43.56 -26.39
C SER A 212 39.28 43.59 -24.85
N TYR A 213 39.60 44.71 -24.24
CA TYR A 213 39.52 44.87 -22.79
C TYR A 213 38.07 44.83 -22.29
N ARG A 214 37.14 45.48 -22.98
CA ARG A 214 35.71 45.47 -22.62
C ARG A 214 35.08 44.07 -22.81
N GLN A 215 35.47 43.33 -23.86
CA GLN A 215 35.03 41.94 -24.04
C GLN A 215 35.50 41.06 -22.87
N ALA A 216 36.74 41.18 -22.43
CA ALA A 216 37.23 40.43 -21.28
C ALA A 216 36.42 40.71 -20.00
N GLN A 217 36.04 42.00 -19.78
CA GLN A 217 35.20 42.39 -18.65
C GLN A 217 33.79 41.78 -18.75
N VAL A 218 33.18 41.73 -19.95
CA VAL A 218 31.87 41.10 -20.16
C VAL A 218 31.91 39.58 -19.85
N GLU A 219 32.97 38.89 -20.32
CA GLU A 219 33.10 37.47 -20.03
C GLU A 219 33.35 37.19 -18.55
N LEU A 220 34.08 38.02 -17.85
CA LEU A 220 34.25 37.96 -16.38
C LEU A 220 32.90 38.12 -15.70
N ALA A 221 32.14 39.17 -16.05
CA ALA A 221 30.81 39.44 -15.45
C ALA A 221 29.84 38.30 -15.71
N ARG A 222 29.79 37.73 -16.92
CA ARG A 222 28.96 36.57 -17.25
C ARG A 222 29.32 35.34 -16.41
N THR A 223 30.62 35.04 -16.25
CA THR A 223 31.06 33.92 -15.44
C THR A 223 30.71 34.13 -13.96
N ALA A 224 30.84 35.37 -13.46
CA ALA A 224 30.56 35.72 -12.08
C ALA A 224 29.05 35.50 -11.73
N THR A 225 28.11 35.65 -12.68
CA THR A 225 26.69 35.42 -12.42
C THR A 225 26.33 33.95 -12.22
N LEU A 226 27.19 33.03 -12.67
CA LEU A 226 26.94 31.58 -12.51
C LEU A 226 27.16 31.13 -11.05
N VAL A 227 28.04 31.78 -10.29
CA VAL A 227 28.34 31.37 -8.92
C VAL A 227 27.11 31.43 -8.01
N PRO A 228 26.41 32.57 -7.87
CA PRO A 228 25.25 32.62 -7.00
C PRO A 228 24.08 31.75 -7.48
N ASP A 229 23.94 31.50 -8.79
CA ASP A 229 22.93 30.57 -9.30
C ASP A 229 23.22 29.12 -8.90
N LEU A 230 24.47 28.68 -9.01
CA LEU A 230 24.90 27.36 -8.58
C LEU A 230 24.79 27.18 -7.06
N GLU A 231 25.17 28.19 -6.27
CA GLU A 231 25.03 28.14 -4.81
C GLU A 231 23.55 28.04 -4.38
N ARG A 232 22.67 28.73 -5.09
CA ARG A 232 21.22 28.59 -4.90
C ARG A 232 20.73 27.18 -5.26
N LYS A 233 21.16 26.61 -6.41
CA LYS A 233 20.80 25.25 -6.83
C LYS A 233 21.28 24.21 -5.83
N ILE A 234 22.48 24.34 -5.31
CA ILE A 234 23.05 23.49 -4.26
C ILE A 234 22.17 23.52 -3.02
N SER A 235 21.81 24.71 -2.54
CA SER A 235 20.96 24.85 -1.35
C SER A 235 19.58 24.25 -1.55
N LEU A 236 18.97 24.39 -2.74
CA LEU A 236 17.70 23.75 -3.05
C LEU A 236 17.84 22.23 -3.06
N LYS A 237 18.91 21.68 -3.64
CA LYS A 237 19.13 20.24 -3.68
C LYS A 237 19.42 19.66 -2.29
N GLU A 238 20.12 20.37 -1.41
CA GLU A 238 20.28 19.99 0.00
C GLU A 238 18.92 19.93 0.72
N ASN A 239 18.02 20.90 0.45
CA ASN A 239 16.67 20.90 1.01
C ASN A 239 15.81 19.71 0.47
N ASP A 240 15.95 19.37 -0.82
CA ASP A 240 15.27 18.21 -1.40
C ASP A 240 15.70 16.91 -0.70
N ILE A 241 17.00 16.73 -0.47
CA ILE A 241 17.53 15.56 0.24
C ILE A 241 17.07 15.54 1.71
N ALA A 242 17.10 16.68 2.40
CA ALA A 242 16.63 16.79 3.77
C ALA A 242 15.12 16.44 3.85
N PHE A 243 14.31 16.91 2.89
CA PHE A 243 12.89 16.56 2.79
C PHE A 243 12.69 15.05 2.59
N LEU A 244 13.42 14.42 1.68
CA LEU A 244 13.39 12.97 1.46
C LEU A 244 13.80 12.20 2.72
N ALA A 245 14.79 12.70 3.47
CA ALA A 245 15.22 12.13 4.74
C ALA A 245 14.23 12.39 5.91
N GLY A 246 13.17 13.17 5.67
CA GLY A 246 12.20 13.55 6.71
C GLY A 246 12.77 14.51 7.76
N GLU A 247 13.81 15.25 7.41
CA GLU A 247 14.54 16.20 8.27
C GLU A 247 14.21 17.65 7.91
N TYR A 248 14.55 18.55 8.84
CA TYR A 248 14.55 19.99 8.53
C TYR A 248 15.72 20.34 7.60
N PRO A 249 15.59 21.45 6.82
CA PRO A 249 16.68 21.92 5.96
C PRO A 249 18.02 21.98 6.69
N ASN A 250 19.02 21.29 6.14
CA ASN A 250 20.37 21.23 6.68
C ASN A 250 21.40 21.02 5.57
N ARG A 251 22.68 21.23 5.91
CA ARG A 251 23.76 20.91 4.98
C ARG A 251 23.98 19.40 4.91
N ILE A 252 24.07 18.91 3.69
CA ILE A 252 24.33 17.49 3.42
C ILE A 252 25.84 17.28 3.26
N ALA A 253 26.40 16.32 3.99
CA ALA A 253 27.82 15.94 3.83
C ALA A 253 28.05 15.23 2.48
N ARG A 254 29.23 15.45 1.88
CA ARG A 254 29.72 14.76 0.67
C ARG A 254 30.94 13.95 1.06
N SER A 255 31.01 12.71 0.59
CA SER A 255 32.12 11.81 0.88
C SER A 255 33.23 11.85 -0.20
N ARG A 256 32.81 12.06 -1.46
CA ARG A 256 33.70 11.93 -2.64
C ARG A 256 33.36 12.99 -3.69
N LEU A 257 34.35 13.26 -4.56
CA LEU A 257 34.17 14.03 -5.78
C LEU A 257 33.53 13.15 -6.87
N LEU A 258 32.84 13.76 -7.82
CA LEU A 258 32.13 13.03 -8.90
C LEU A 258 33.08 12.10 -9.69
N GLN A 259 34.33 12.49 -9.87
CA GLN A 259 35.37 11.74 -10.61
C GLN A 259 35.84 10.46 -9.89
N GLU A 260 35.50 10.30 -8.61
CA GLU A 260 35.90 9.14 -7.80
C GLU A 260 34.84 8.01 -7.81
N PHE A 261 33.70 8.26 -8.47
CA PHE A 261 32.67 7.25 -8.62
C PHE A 261 32.95 6.35 -9.83
N ASN A 262 33.05 5.05 -9.56
CA ASN A 262 33.18 4.04 -10.60
C ASN A 262 31.80 3.43 -10.84
N PHE A 263 31.22 3.68 -12.01
CA PHE A 263 30.00 3.04 -12.45
C PHE A 263 30.32 1.78 -13.28
N PRO A 264 29.57 0.68 -13.13
CA PRO A 264 29.77 -0.50 -13.95
C PRO A 264 29.45 -0.17 -15.42
N GLU A 265 30.35 -0.57 -16.33
CA GLU A 265 30.17 -0.34 -17.77
C GLU A 265 28.99 -1.14 -18.35
N THR A 266 28.69 -2.28 -17.76
CA THR A 266 27.58 -3.14 -18.17
C THR A 266 26.73 -3.53 -16.99
N LEU A 267 25.40 -3.50 -17.15
CA LEU A 267 24.43 -3.93 -16.15
C LEU A 267 23.82 -5.26 -16.61
N PRO A 268 24.03 -6.38 -15.90
CA PRO A 268 23.38 -7.65 -16.21
C PRO A 268 21.87 -7.55 -15.99
N VAL A 269 21.09 -7.79 -17.04
CA VAL A 269 19.63 -7.52 -17.03
C VAL A 269 18.84 -8.69 -16.45
N GLY A 270 19.35 -9.93 -16.51
CA GLY A 270 18.66 -11.15 -16.11
C GLY A 270 17.57 -11.59 -17.09
N LEU A 271 16.80 -12.61 -16.72
CA LEU A 271 15.75 -13.17 -17.55
C LEU A 271 14.42 -12.40 -17.39
N PRO A 272 13.65 -12.19 -18.48
CA PRO A 272 12.35 -11.52 -18.43
C PRO A 272 11.35 -12.14 -17.44
N SER A 273 11.31 -13.46 -17.36
CA SER A 273 10.43 -14.22 -16.47
C SER A 273 10.70 -13.93 -14.98
N THR A 274 11.96 -13.70 -14.60
CA THR A 274 12.31 -13.40 -13.21
C THR A 274 11.85 -12.01 -12.77
N LEU A 275 11.69 -11.06 -13.70
CA LEU A 275 11.18 -9.72 -13.41
C LEU A 275 9.75 -9.75 -12.87
N LEU A 276 8.90 -10.66 -13.37
CA LEU A 276 7.53 -10.83 -12.89
C LEU A 276 7.47 -11.26 -11.42
N GLU A 277 8.46 -12.01 -10.98
CA GLU A 277 8.52 -12.53 -9.61
C GLU A 277 9.23 -11.56 -8.65
N ARG A 278 10.06 -10.66 -9.17
CA ARG A 278 10.91 -9.75 -8.37
C ARG A 278 10.33 -8.35 -8.23
N ARG A 279 9.79 -7.78 -9.30
CA ARG A 279 9.30 -6.41 -9.31
C ARG A 279 8.09 -6.25 -8.39
N PRO A 280 8.17 -5.40 -7.35
CA PRO A 280 7.07 -5.20 -6.41
C PRO A 280 5.84 -4.56 -7.04
N ASP A 281 6.00 -3.70 -8.05
CA ASP A 281 4.91 -3.06 -8.76
C ASP A 281 4.08 -4.07 -9.57
N ILE A 282 4.73 -5.06 -10.20
CA ILE A 282 4.05 -6.17 -10.90
C ILE A 282 3.32 -7.05 -9.89
N ARG A 283 3.98 -7.44 -8.80
CA ARG A 283 3.36 -8.22 -7.72
C ARG A 283 2.19 -7.49 -7.09
N GLN A 284 2.29 -6.18 -6.90
CA GLN A 284 1.19 -5.33 -6.44
C GLN A 284 0.00 -5.38 -7.41
N ALA A 285 0.25 -5.26 -8.71
CA ALA A 285 -0.78 -5.32 -9.76
C ALA A 285 -1.45 -6.70 -9.79
N GLU A 286 -0.69 -7.79 -9.64
CA GLU A 286 -1.25 -9.14 -9.55
C GLU A 286 -2.14 -9.31 -8.31
N GLN A 287 -1.69 -8.84 -7.13
CA GLN A 287 -2.52 -8.90 -5.92
C GLN A 287 -3.81 -8.07 -6.07
N LYS A 288 -3.76 -6.93 -6.75
CA LYS A 288 -4.93 -6.14 -7.09
C LYS A 288 -5.90 -6.90 -7.99
N LEU A 289 -5.40 -7.66 -8.96
CA LEU A 289 -6.20 -8.48 -9.83
C LEU A 289 -6.85 -9.65 -9.07
N ILE A 290 -6.11 -10.32 -8.18
CA ILE A 290 -6.62 -11.36 -7.28
C ILE A 290 -7.74 -10.81 -6.39
N ALA A 291 -7.55 -9.62 -5.80
CA ALA A 291 -8.57 -8.96 -5.00
C ALA A 291 -9.83 -8.64 -5.80
N ALA A 292 -9.68 -8.12 -7.03
CA ALA A 292 -10.79 -7.82 -7.92
C ALA A 292 -11.58 -9.09 -8.29
N ASN A 293 -10.88 -10.20 -8.62
CA ASN A 293 -11.52 -11.50 -8.86
C ASN A 293 -12.30 -12.00 -7.64
N ALA A 294 -11.71 -11.90 -6.45
CA ALA A 294 -12.38 -12.29 -5.22
C ALA A 294 -13.65 -11.46 -4.95
N LYS A 295 -13.64 -10.14 -5.26
CA LYS A 295 -14.83 -9.27 -5.19
C LYS A 295 -15.92 -9.66 -6.19
N VAL A 296 -15.55 -10.19 -7.37
CA VAL A 296 -16.52 -10.81 -8.29
C VAL A 296 -17.15 -12.03 -7.65
N GLY A 297 -16.36 -12.88 -6.96
CA GLY A 297 -16.87 -14.03 -6.20
C GLY A 297 -17.87 -13.63 -5.12
N VAL A 298 -17.58 -12.59 -4.33
CA VAL A 298 -18.52 -12.03 -3.34
C VAL A 298 -19.83 -11.58 -4.00
N ALA A 299 -19.74 -10.81 -5.09
CA ALA A 299 -20.93 -10.32 -5.79
C ALA A 299 -21.76 -11.46 -6.40
N TYR A 300 -21.11 -12.51 -6.86
CA TYR A 300 -21.77 -13.70 -7.38
C TYR A 300 -22.50 -14.47 -6.27
N THR A 301 -21.83 -14.71 -5.15
CA THR A 301 -22.40 -15.45 -4.02
C THR A 301 -23.49 -14.69 -3.28
N ASN A 302 -23.56 -13.36 -3.39
CA ASN A 302 -24.67 -12.54 -2.90
C ASN A 302 -26.01 -12.80 -3.64
N MET A 303 -25.99 -13.55 -4.72
CA MET A 303 -27.21 -13.96 -5.43
C MET A 303 -27.87 -15.20 -4.80
N PHE A 304 -27.19 -15.92 -3.92
CA PHE A 304 -27.66 -17.13 -3.27
C PHE A 304 -28.25 -16.84 -1.88
N PRO A 305 -29.14 -17.73 -1.39
CA PRO A 305 -29.68 -17.61 -0.03
C PRO A 305 -28.59 -17.65 1.02
N ARG A 306 -28.75 -16.89 2.11
CA ARG A 306 -27.87 -16.93 3.28
C ARG A 306 -28.53 -17.72 4.40
N LEU A 307 -27.77 -18.56 5.07
CA LEU A 307 -28.20 -19.30 6.23
C LEU A 307 -27.57 -18.71 7.49
N ALA A 308 -28.39 -18.10 8.33
CA ALA A 308 -27.98 -17.57 9.62
C ALA A 308 -28.53 -18.49 10.74
N LEU A 309 -27.66 -18.78 11.69
CA LEU A 309 -28.00 -19.46 12.95
C LEU A 309 -27.91 -18.45 14.06
N THR A 310 -28.97 -18.36 14.87
CA THR A 310 -29.01 -17.53 16.08
C THR A 310 -29.34 -18.41 17.26
N GLY A 311 -28.55 -18.32 18.34
CA GLY A 311 -28.85 -18.95 19.60
C GLY A 311 -28.88 -17.93 20.72
N GLY A 312 -29.77 -18.08 21.68
CA GLY A 312 -29.85 -17.25 22.86
C GLY A 312 -29.93 -18.11 24.10
N PHE A 313 -29.24 -17.74 25.15
CA PHE A 313 -29.39 -18.27 26.48
C PHE A 313 -29.39 -17.10 27.45
N GLY A 314 -30.44 -17.03 28.28
CA GLY A 314 -30.59 -15.92 29.20
C GLY A 314 -31.65 -16.14 30.26
N THR A 315 -32.03 -15.06 30.89
CA THR A 315 -33.10 -14.97 31.86
C THR A 315 -34.00 -13.78 31.54
N GLU A 316 -35.30 -13.94 31.66
CA GLU A 316 -36.29 -12.88 31.41
C GLU A 316 -37.36 -12.90 32.49
N SER A 317 -37.72 -11.74 33.02
CA SER A 317 -38.78 -11.63 34.05
C SER A 317 -39.41 -10.24 34.03
N THR A 318 -40.63 -10.15 34.50
CA THR A 318 -41.34 -8.89 34.73
C THR A 318 -40.92 -8.17 36.00
N SER A 319 -40.11 -8.81 36.83
CA SER A 319 -39.57 -8.27 38.08
C SER A 319 -38.07 -8.52 38.19
N LEU A 320 -37.32 -7.50 38.56
CA LEU A 320 -35.85 -7.60 38.72
C LEU A 320 -35.45 -8.65 39.78
N SER A 321 -36.26 -8.84 40.82
CA SER A 321 -36.00 -9.82 41.90
C SER A 321 -36.15 -11.27 41.40
N GLU A 322 -36.90 -11.51 40.38
CA GLU A 322 -37.17 -12.84 39.78
C GLU A 322 -36.32 -13.13 38.54
N LEU A 323 -35.52 -12.16 38.09
CA LEU A 323 -34.78 -12.27 36.84
C LEU A 323 -33.95 -13.56 36.74
N LEU A 324 -33.23 -13.91 37.80
CA LEU A 324 -32.34 -15.10 37.80
C LEU A 324 -33.10 -16.45 37.93
N LYS A 325 -34.41 -16.40 38.20
CA LYS A 325 -35.26 -17.61 38.38
C LYS A 325 -35.94 -18.08 37.11
N SER A 326 -35.90 -17.30 36.03
CA SER A 326 -36.62 -17.56 34.78
C SER A 326 -35.66 -17.76 33.60
N PRO A 327 -34.80 -18.82 33.60
CA PRO A 327 -33.89 -19.09 32.51
C PRO A 327 -34.63 -19.56 31.26
N TYR A 328 -34.17 -19.11 30.09
CA TYR A 328 -34.65 -19.59 28.79
C TYR A 328 -33.50 -19.86 27.84
N ALA A 329 -33.75 -20.66 26.81
CA ALA A 329 -32.84 -20.87 25.69
C ALA A 329 -33.62 -20.88 24.40
N VAL A 330 -33.10 -20.20 23.39
CA VAL A 330 -33.71 -20.17 22.06
C VAL A 330 -32.67 -20.56 21.01
N MET A 331 -33.09 -21.28 19.97
CA MET A 331 -32.27 -21.56 18.80
C MET A 331 -33.13 -21.37 17.55
N GLU A 332 -32.67 -20.53 16.66
CA GLU A 332 -33.31 -20.16 15.42
C GLU A 332 -32.37 -20.39 14.23
N GLY A 333 -32.94 -20.93 13.13
CA GLY A 333 -32.26 -21.01 11.84
C GLY A 333 -33.05 -20.21 10.81
N ALA A 334 -32.45 -19.16 10.24
CA ALA A 334 -33.09 -18.31 9.24
C ALA A 334 -32.46 -18.48 7.87
N LEU A 335 -33.27 -18.80 6.84
CA LEU A 335 -32.83 -18.82 5.45
C LEU A 335 -33.27 -17.52 4.75
N LEU A 336 -32.36 -16.62 4.49
CA LEU A 336 -32.64 -15.33 3.88
C LEU A 336 -32.36 -15.38 2.38
N THR A 337 -33.44 -15.28 1.57
CA THR A 337 -33.36 -15.32 0.10
C THR A 337 -33.69 -13.94 -0.48
N PRO A 338 -32.83 -13.36 -1.36
CA PRO A 338 -33.08 -12.06 -1.97
C PRO A 338 -34.08 -12.20 -3.13
N ILE A 339 -35.40 -12.14 -2.84
CA ILE A 339 -36.46 -12.29 -3.86
C ILE A 339 -36.57 -11.06 -4.75
N PHE A 340 -36.73 -9.86 -4.17
CA PHE A 340 -36.84 -8.59 -4.91
C PHE A 340 -35.50 -7.88 -5.17
N GLY A 341 -34.42 -8.33 -4.55
CA GLY A 341 -33.08 -7.79 -4.72
C GLY A 341 -32.30 -8.31 -5.94
N TRP A 342 -32.90 -9.20 -6.73
CA TRP A 342 -32.21 -9.88 -7.84
C TRP A 342 -31.62 -8.91 -8.87
N GLY A 343 -32.35 -7.89 -9.28
CA GLY A 343 -31.89 -6.87 -10.23
C GLY A 343 -30.66 -6.11 -9.71
N LYS A 344 -30.70 -5.70 -8.43
CA LYS A 344 -29.59 -5.03 -7.74
C LYS A 344 -28.34 -5.92 -7.69
N ASN A 345 -28.50 -7.18 -7.27
CA ASN A 345 -27.38 -8.12 -7.14
C ASN A 345 -26.76 -8.46 -8.50
N ARG A 346 -27.59 -8.60 -9.56
CA ARG A 346 -27.13 -8.81 -10.93
C ARG A 346 -26.34 -7.61 -11.47
N ALA A 347 -26.83 -6.40 -11.21
CA ALA A 347 -26.12 -5.16 -11.57
C ALA A 347 -24.79 -5.04 -10.82
N ALA A 348 -24.75 -5.35 -9.51
CA ALA A 348 -23.54 -5.37 -8.71
C ALA A 348 -22.51 -6.38 -9.24
N LEU A 349 -22.95 -7.59 -9.63
CA LEU A 349 -22.09 -8.58 -10.26
C LEU A 349 -21.52 -8.06 -11.59
N LYS A 350 -22.36 -7.44 -12.44
CA LYS A 350 -21.92 -6.85 -13.71
C LYS A 350 -20.87 -5.75 -13.48
N ALA A 351 -21.09 -4.88 -12.49
CA ALA A 351 -20.15 -3.82 -12.12
C ALA A 351 -18.80 -4.40 -11.64
N LYS A 352 -18.80 -5.45 -10.81
CA LYS A 352 -17.57 -6.10 -10.34
C LYS A 352 -16.82 -6.83 -11.44
N LYS A 353 -17.52 -7.45 -12.40
CA LYS A 353 -16.89 -8.03 -13.59
C LYS A 353 -16.22 -6.97 -14.46
N ALA A 354 -16.89 -5.85 -14.73
CA ALA A 354 -16.31 -4.74 -15.49
C ALA A 354 -15.10 -4.13 -14.75
N ALA A 355 -15.15 -4.01 -13.41
CA ALA A 355 -14.01 -3.56 -12.62
C ALA A 355 -12.81 -4.53 -12.71
N PHE A 356 -13.06 -5.85 -12.69
CA PHE A 356 -12.02 -6.86 -12.90
C PHE A 356 -11.39 -6.73 -14.28
N GLU A 357 -12.20 -6.60 -15.35
CA GLU A 357 -11.70 -6.39 -16.71
C GLU A 357 -10.86 -5.11 -16.83
N GLY A 358 -11.27 -4.02 -16.15
CA GLY A 358 -10.51 -2.78 -16.11
C GLY A 358 -9.14 -2.93 -15.43
N VAL A 359 -9.06 -3.74 -14.37
CA VAL A 359 -7.78 -4.05 -13.70
C VAL A 359 -6.91 -4.96 -14.58
N TYR A 360 -7.51 -5.93 -15.28
CA TYR A 360 -6.81 -6.88 -16.15
C TYR A 360 -6.16 -6.20 -17.38
N LYS A 361 -6.78 -5.14 -17.93
CA LYS A 361 -6.27 -4.42 -19.09
C LYS A 361 -5.22 -3.35 -18.76
N ARG A 362 -4.96 -3.11 -17.49
CA ARG A 362 -4.01 -2.11 -17.00
C ARG A 362 -2.65 -2.74 -16.67
#